data_ece9a7aa9aa53c5059fdd9a6221f32a7
#
_entry.id   ece9a7aa9aa53c5059fdd9a6221f32a7
#
_cell.length_a   1.000
_cell.length_b   1.000
_cell.length_c   1.000
_cell.angle_alpha   90.00
_cell.angle_beta   90.00
_cell.angle_gamma   90.00
#
_symmetry.space_group_name_H-M   'P 1'
#
loop_
_entity.id
_entity.type
_entity.pdbx_description
1 polymer ?
#
loop_
_entity_poly.entity_id
_entity_poly.type
_entity_poly.pdbx_seq_one_letter_code
_entity_poly.pdbx_strand_id
1 'polypeptide(L)'
;MRHVLAAASALALMAGGAYAKELNIYNWGNYTNPKLIEKFEAETGIKVTITDYDSNDTALAKVKAGGHGFDIVVPTHTYVPIWISEGLLAETRPDQMENFKNMDAKWVDVDWDPGRHYTVPWQWGTTGVVVNTKYYSGDINTSAIFLDPPEELRGKINVVPEMGDVMVMAIMYHGGEPCTDDKEVLKKVHETLVNAKQHWLGMDYGNLEKFAKEDLWAGVNWNGSTFRMRLQNEAIAYGYPKEGYPLWMDSVAVLKDAKNMDEAKAFQNFVMAPENAALISEFARYANGIAGSEAFMPEDMKTAPEIVIPEELKSVGKFNGTCAPETQALYTRIWTDLQK
;
A
#
# COMPACT_ATOMS: atom_id res chain seq x y z
N MET A 1 50.27 -45.12 -52.84
CA MET A 1 49.56 -43.87 -52.68
C MET A 1 48.54 -44.05 -51.55
N ARG A 2 48.78 -43.47 -50.37
CA ARG A 2 47.93 -43.59 -49.17
C ARG A 2 47.08 -42.34 -49.07
N HIS A 3 45.75 -42.51 -49.16
CA HIS A 3 44.81 -41.42 -48.90
C HIS A 3 44.54 -41.34 -47.39
N VAL A 4 44.90 -40.18 -46.76
CA VAL A 4 44.55 -39.88 -45.40
C VAL A 4 43.24 -39.04 -45.47
N LEU A 5 42.13 -39.63 -44.97
CA LEU A 5 40.89 -38.92 -44.74
C LEU A 5 41.01 -38.17 -43.37
N ALA A 6 40.99 -36.86 -43.40
CA ALA A 6 40.83 -36.05 -42.24
C ALA A 6 39.34 -35.91 -41.92
N ALA A 7 38.91 -36.45 -40.76
CA ALA A 7 37.57 -36.23 -40.21
C ALA A 7 37.55 -34.91 -39.42
N ALA A 8 36.84 -33.93 -39.95
CA ALA A 8 36.55 -32.68 -39.24
C ALA A 8 35.33 -32.88 -38.33
N SER A 9 35.57 -32.97 -37.02
CA SER A 9 34.49 -32.99 -36.01
C SER A 9 33.97 -31.52 -35.83
N ALA A 10 32.76 -31.28 -36.34
CA ALA A 10 32.03 -30.02 -36.04
C ALA A 10 31.45 -30.13 -34.64
N LEU A 11 32.02 -29.35 -33.68
CA LEU A 11 31.41 -29.10 -32.39
C LEU A 11 30.25 -28.12 -32.62
N ALA A 12 29.02 -28.62 -32.63
CA ALA A 12 27.82 -27.77 -32.54
C ALA A 12 27.71 -27.20 -31.12
N LEU A 13 28.11 -25.96 -30.93
CA LEU A 13 27.75 -25.19 -29.74
C LEU A 13 26.22 -24.99 -29.77
N MET A 14 25.51 -25.80 -28.99
CA MET A 14 24.12 -25.48 -28.63
C MET A 14 24.15 -24.24 -27.73
N ALA A 15 24.03 -23.06 -28.32
CA ALA A 15 23.64 -21.87 -27.61
C ALA A 15 22.19 -22.06 -27.16
N GLY A 16 22.02 -22.67 -26.00
CA GLY A 16 20.73 -22.61 -25.30
C GLY A 16 20.39 -21.15 -25.11
N GLY A 17 19.40 -20.67 -25.84
CA GLY A 17 18.85 -19.31 -25.60
C GLY A 17 18.40 -19.25 -24.14
N ALA A 18 19.17 -18.57 -23.31
CA ALA A 18 18.69 -18.18 -22.00
C ALA A 18 17.48 -17.28 -22.24
N TYR A 19 16.28 -17.79 -22.01
CA TYR A 19 15.10 -16.94 -21.93
C TYR A 19 15.43 -15.87 -20.88
N ALA A 20 15.27 -14.60 -21.25
CA ALA A 20 15.41 -13.50 -20.29
C ALA A 20 14.44 -13.78 -19.15
N LYS A 21 14.96 -13.82 -17.92
CA LYS A 21 14.13 -13.96 -16.73
C LYS A 21 13.28 -12.71 -16.59
N GLU A 22 12.01 -12.87 -16.30
CA GLU A 22 11.04 -11.79 -16.20
C GLU A 22 10.31 -11.85 -14.87
N LEU A 23 9.81 -10.70 -14.39
CA LEU A 23 8.97 -10.60 -13.20
C LEU A 23 7.92 -9.52 -13.44
N ASN A 24 6.64 -9.87 -13.28
CA ASN A 24 5.52 -8.97 -13.47
C ASN A 24 4.89 -8.63 -12.11
N ILE A 25 5.02 -7.39 -11.67
CA ILE A 25 4.54 -6.90 -10.38
C ILE A 25 3.30 -6.04 -10.58
N TYR A 26 2.23 -6.36 -9.84
CA TYR A 26 1.01 -5.57 -9.74
C TYR A 26 1.01 -4.86 -8.41
N ASN A 27 1.21 -3.54 -8.40
CA ASN A 27 1.41 -2.73 -7.21
C ASN A 27 0.59 -1.43 -7.26
N TRP A 28 0.52 -0.72 -6.16
CA TRP A 28 -0.08 0.60 -6.08
C TRP A 28 0.63 1.61 -6.98
N GLY A 29 -0.12 2.52 -7.57
CA GLY A 29 0.43 3.59 -8.39
C GLY A 29 1.36 4.50 -7.60
N ASN A 30 2.48 4.92 -8.24
CA ASN A 30 3.44 5.85 -7.65
C ASN A 30 4.05 5.39 -6.31
N TYR A 31 4.29 4.09 -6.16
CA TYR A 31 4.66 3.44 -4.90
C TYR A 31 5.97 2.65 -4.96
N THR A 32 6.50 2.41 -6.15
CA THR A 32 7.73 1.66 -6.38
C THR A 32 8.87 2.60 -6.79
N ASN A 33 9.99 2.54 -6.06
CA ASN A 33 11.18 3.30 -6.41
C ASN A 33 11.86 2.71 -7.66
N PRO A 34 12.05 3.48 -8.75
CA PRO A 34 12.76 2.99 -9.92
C PRO A 34 14.17 2.48 -9.60
N LYS A 35 14.88 3.11 -8.67
CA LYS A 35 16.23 2.69 -8.25
C LYS A 35 16.24 1.28 -7.62
N LEU A 36 15.16 0.90 -6.91
CA LEU A 36 15.02 -0.45 -6.36
C LEU A 36 14.97 -1.48 -7.50
N ILE A 37 14.19 -1.18 -8.53
CA ILE A 37 14.02 -2.06 -9.69
C ILE A 37 15.32 -2.16 -10.49
N GLU A 38 15.97 -1.03 -10.78
CA GLU A 38 17.27 -1.00 -11.44
C GLU A 38 18.31 -1.83 -10.68
N LYS A 39 18.35 -1.72 -9.33
CA LYS A 39 19.26 -2.50 -8.48
C LYS A 39 18.93 -3.99 -8.55
N PHE A 40 17.66 -4.38 -8.46
CA PHE A 40 17.23 -5.78 -8.57
C PHE A 40 17.59 -6.38 -9.94
N GLU A 41 17.29 -5.66 -11.02
CA GLU A 41 17.64 -6.08 -12.38
C GLU A 41 19.17 -6.24 -12.57
N ALA A 42 19.96 -5.30 -12.04
CA ALA A 42 21.42 -5.33 -12.15
C ALA A 42 22.04 -6.52 -11.38
N GLU A 43 21.49 -6.85 -10.20
CA GLU A 43 22.03 -7.92 -9.35
C GLU A 43 21.57 -9.32 -9.82
N THR A 44 20.39 -9.43 -10.41
CA THR A 44 19.77 -10.73 -10.71
C THR A 44 19.69 -11.06 -12.19
N GLY A 45 19.74 -10.06 -13.06
CA GLY A 45 19.46 -10.20 -14.49
C GLY A 45 17.99 -10.44 -14.83
N ILE A 46 17.08 -10.33 -13.82
CA ILE A 46 15.63 -10.48 -13.98
C ILE A 46 15.05 -9.15 -14.44
N LYS A 47 14.30 -9.13 -15.54
CA LYS A 47 13.62 -7.92 -16.02
C LYS A 47 12.27 -7.75 -15.32
N VAL A 48 12.00 -6.55 -14.82
CA VAL A 48 10.80 -6.26 -14.03
C VAL A 48 9.85 -5.36 -14.82
N THR A 49 8.59 -5.77 -14.88
CA THR A 49 7.48 -4.95 -15.38
C THR A 49 6.53 -4.63 -14.22
N ILE A 50 6.19 -3.36 -14.03
CA ILE A 50 5.23 -2.93 -13.01
C ILE A 50 3.95 -2.47 -13.70
N THR A 51 2.83 -2.94 -13.18
CA THR A 51 1.49 -2.48 -13.53
C THR A 51 0.86 -1.89 -12.28
N ASP A 52 0.25 -0.71 -12.41
CA ASP A 52 -0.31 0.01 -11.28
C ASP A 52 -1.79 -0.31 -11.05
N TYR A 53 -2.24 -0.23 -9.78
CA TYR A 53 -3.63 -0.20 -9.39
C TYR A 53 -3.88 0.91 -8.35
N ASP A 54 -5.15 1.20 -8.07
CA ASP A 54 -5.61 2.32 -7.24
C ASP A 54 -6.44 1.89 -6.01
N SER A 55 -6.86 0.63 -5.94
CA SER A 55 -7.58 0.07 -4.79
C SER A 55 -7.39 -1.44 -4.67
N ASN A 56 -7.51 -1.97 -3.43
CA ASN A 56 -7.49 -3.41 -3.18
C ASN A 56 -8.61 -4.15 -3.94
N ASP A 57 -9.80 -3.55 -4.04
CA ASP A 57 -10.93 -4.13 -4.75
C ASP A 57 -10.65 -4.31 -6.24
N THR A 58 -10.06 -3.28 -6.88
CA THR A 58 -9.64 -3.34 -8.29
C THR A 58 -8.60 -4.45 -8.50
N ALA A 59 -7.60 -4.54 -7.61
CA ALA A 59 -6.56 -5.55 -7.70
C ALA A 59 -7.12 -6.97 -7.55
N LEU A 60 -7.94 -7.20 -6.53
CA LEU A 60 -8.57 -8.49 -6.28
C LEU A 60 -9.47 -8.93 -7.44
N ALA A 61 -10.34 -8.05 -7.92
CA ALA A 61 -11.24 -8.33 -9.04
C ALA A 61 -10.47 -8.68 -10.33
N LYS A 62 -9.37 -7.95 -10.61
CA LYS A 62 -8.52 -8.20 -11.78
C LYS A 62 -7.87 -9.58 -11.74
N VAL A 63 -7.34 -9.99 -10.59
CA VAL A 63 -6.69 -11.30 -10.45
C VAL A 63 -7.73 -12.43 -10.49
N LYS A 64 -8.88 -12.27 -9.83
CA LYS A 64 -9.99 -13.24 -9.87
C LYS A 64 -10.54 -13.46 -11.29
N ALA A 65 -10.51 -12.46 -12.14
CA ALA A 65 -10.91 -12.62 -13.55
C ALA A 65 -9.98 -13.54 -14.36
N GLY A 66 -8.77 -13.81 -13.85
CA GLY A 66 -7.77 -14.67 -14.49
C GLY A 66 -7.09 -14.03 -15.70
N GLY A 67 -6.04 -14.69 -16.20
CA GLY A 67 -5.31 -14.26 -17.41
C GLY A 67 -4.58 -12.93 -17.27
N HIS A 68 -4.30 -12.49 -16.05
CA HIS A 68 -3.70 -11.20 -15.74
C HIS A 68 -2.19 -11.14 -16.06
N GLY A 69 -1.48 -12.27 -15.95
CA GLY A 69 -0.05 -12.36 -16.26
C GLY A 69 0.89 -11.79 -15.18
N PHE A 70 0.38 -11.46 -14.00
CA PHE A 70 1.18 -10.97 -12.87
C PHE A 70 1.77 -12.13 -12.07
N ASP A 71 2.92 -11.90 -11.42
CA ASP A 71 3.59 -12.85 -10.52
C ASP A 71 3.47 -12.40 -9.06
N ILE A 72 3.53 -11.09 -8.81
CA ILE A 72 3.44 -10.47 -7.50
C ILE A 72 2.26 -9.51 -7.45
N VAL A 73 1.63 -9.44 -6.27
CA VAL A 73 0.68 -8.41 -5.88
C VAL A 73 1.08 -7.84 -4.50
N VAL A 74 0.68 -6.60 -4.20
CA VAL A 74 1.04 -5.92 -2.94
C VAL A 74 -0.23 -5.49 -2.19
N PRO A 75 -1.02 -6.44 -1.64
CA PRO A 75 -2.26 -6.14 -0.94
C PRO A 75 -2.03 -5.53 0.44
N THR A 76 -3.01 -4.75 0.90
CA THR A 76 -3.08 -4.27 2.28
C THR A 76 -3.44 -5.41 3.23
N HIS A 77 -2.99 -5.35 4.46
CA HIS A 77 -3.14 -6.36 5.49
C HIS A 77 -4.58 -6.89 5.65
N THR A 78 -5.61 -6.05 5.53
CA THR A 78 -7.02 -6.45 5.62
C THR A 78 -7.48 -7.34 4.46
N TYR A 79 -6.81 -7.28 3.33
CA TYR A 79 -7.09 -8.10 2.15
C TYR A 79 -6.27 -9.38 2.10
N VAL A 80 -5.10 -9.46 2.75
CA VAL A 80 -4.25 -10.66 2.73
C VAL A 80 -5.02 -11.93 3.13
N PRO A 81 -5.83 -11.98 4.21
CA PRO A 81 -6.61 -13.17 4.55
C PRO A 81 -7.64 -13.54 3.47
N ILE A 82 -8.22 -12.55 2.76
CA ILE A 82 -9.14 -12.80 1.66
C ILE A 82 -8.40 -13.49 0.51
N TRP A 83 -7.24 -12.96 0.11
CA TRP A 83 -6.41 -13.56 -0.93
C TRP A 83 -5.98 -14.99 -0.60
N ILE A 84 -5.62 -15.26 0.68
CA ILE A 84 -5.24 -16.61 1.14
C ILE A 84 -6.45 -17.55 1.11
N SER A 85 -7.60 -17.14 1.67
CA SER A 85 -8.80 -17.98 1.76
C SER A 85 -9.40 -18.34 0.39
N GLU A 86 -9.24 -17.43 -0.59
CA GLU A 86 -9.65 -17.68 -1.97
C GLU A 86 -8.62 -18.49 -2.77
N GLY A 87 -7.49 -18.85 -2.13
CA GLY A 87 -6.43 -19.67 -2.78
C GLY A 87 -5.68 -18.97 -3.89
N LEU A 88 -5.62 -17.62 -3.86
CA LEU A 88 -4.97 -16.80 -4.89
C LEU A 88 -3.48 -16.57 -4.64
N LEU A 89 -2.98 -16.80 -3.41
CA LEU A 89 -1.58 -16.65 -3.06
C LEU A 89 -0.84 -17.98 -2.99
N ALA A 90 0.44 -17.97 -3.35
CA ALA A 90 1.37 -19.05 -3.15
C ALA A 90 1.98 -19.00 -1.75
N GLU A 91 2.03 -20.13 -1.05
CA GLU A 91 2.75 -20.26 0.21
C GLU A 91 4.26 -20.37 -0.09
N THR A 92 4.91 -19.21 -0.22
CA THR A 92 6.33 -19.11 -0.63
C THR A 92 7.30 -19.30 0.51
N ARG A 93 6.83 -19.32 1.77
CA ARG A 93 7.61 -19.49 3.00
C ARG A 93 8.70 -18.44 3.14
N PRO A 94 8.34 -17.13 3.19
CA PRO A 94 9.30 -16.06 3.45
C PRO A 94 10.07 -16.24 4.75
N ASP A 95 9.45 -16.86 5.76
CA ASP A 95 10.05 -17.21 7.06
C ASP A 95 11.31 -18.09 6.94
N GLN A 96 11.51 -18.77 5.80
CA GLN A 96 12.67 -19.60 5.52
C GLN A 96 13.71 -18.93 4.60
N MET A 97 13.45 -17.69 4.16
CA MET A 97 14.36 -16.94 3.29
C MET A 97 15.51 -16.33 4.08
N GLU A 98 16.66 -16.15 3.42
CA GLU A 98 17.89 -15.66 4.05
C GLU A 98 17.73 -14.30 4.75
N ASN A 99 17.03 -13.36 4.10
CA ASN A 99 16.86 -12.00 4.60
C ASN A 99 15.70 -11.85 5.61
N PHE A 100 14.95 -12.91 5.88
CA PHE A 100 13.89 -12.88 6.90
C PHE A 100 14.39 -12.48 8.30
N LYS A 101 15.63 -12.78 8.62
CA LYS A 101 16.31 -12.37 9.85
C LYS A 101 16.33 -10.86 10.10
N ASN A 102 16.13 -10.06 9.05
CA ASN A 102 16.10 -8.61 9.11
C ASN A 102 14.70 -8.06 9.40
N MET A 103 13.66 -8.91 9.42
CA MET A 103 12.30 -8.45 9.74
C MET A 103 12.25 -7.93 11.18
N ASP A 104 11.67 -6.75 11.38
CA ASP A 104 11.45 -6.20 12.72
C ASP A 104 10.54 -7.16 13.50
N ALA A 105 10.91 -7.49 14.72
CA ALA A 105 10.26 -8.50 15.55
C ALA A 105 8.73 -8.31 15.68
N LYS A 106 8.26 -7.06 15.70
CA LYS A 106 6.82 -6.73 15.77
C LYS A 106 6.03 -7.13 14.51
N TRP A 107 6.72 -7.39 13.41
CA TRP A 107 6.11 -7.74 12.12
C TRP A 107 6.30 -9.20 11.73
N VAL A 108 6.99 -10.00 12.55
CA VAL A 108 7.22 -11.43 12.29
C VAL A 108 5.93 -12.23 12.43
N ASP A 109 5.19 -12.02 13.53
CA ASP A 109 3.93 -12.72 13.79
C ASP A 109 2.79 -11.72 13.77
N VAL A 110 1.97 -11.77 12.73
CA VAL A 110 0.88 -10.84 12.47
C VAL A 110 -0.41 -11.61 12.19
N ASP A 111 -1.55 -11.08 12.63
CA ASP A 111 -2.85 -11.76 12.55
C ASP A 111 -3.28 -12.10 11.11
N TRP A 112 -2.87 -11.30 10.14
CA TRP A 112 -3.24 -11.49 8.72
C TRP A 112 -2.40 -12.50 7.95
N ASP A 113 -1.23 -12.90 8.49
CA ASP A 113 -0.35 -13.94 7.94
C ASP A 113 0.53 -14.50 9.05
N PRO A 114 -0.03 -15.33 9.98
CA PRO A 114 0.71 -15.88 11.12
C PRO A 114 1.96 -16.62 10.67
N GLY A 115 3.11 -16.24 11.22
CA GLY A 115 4.41 -16.82 10.87
C GLY A 115 4.97 -16.41 9.51
N ARG A 116 4.32 -15.48 8.80
CA ARG A 116 4.79 -14.99 7.48
C ARG A 116 5.04 -16.10 6.46
N HIS A 117 4.02 -16.89 6.20
CA HIS A 117 4.12 -17.98 5.23
C HIS A 117 3.88 -17.52 3.78
N TYR A 118 3.21 -16.38 3.58
CA TYR A 118 2.80 -15.87 2.25
C TYR A 118 3.43 -14.54 1.90
N THR A 119 3.63 -13.65 2.89
CA THR A 119 3.89 -12.24 2.64
C THR A 119 5.16 -11.72 3.33
N VAL A 120 5.76 -10.70 2.72
CA VAL A 120 6.80 -9.89 3.37
C VAL A 120 6.34 -8.42 3.42
N PRO A 121 6.69 -7.63 4.45
CA PRO A 121 6.34 -6.22 4.51
C PRO A 121 6.85 -5.46 3.29
N TRP A 122 5.99 -4.61 2.71
CA TRP A 122 6.39 -3.59 1.75
C TRP A 122 6.58 -2.26 2.47
N GLN A 123 5.48 -1.68 2.93
CA GLN A 123 5.46 -0.47 3.76
C GLN A 123 4.26 -0.48 4.71
N TRP A 124 4.34 0.33 5.76
CA TRP A 124 3.22 0.58 6.65
C TRP A 124 3.08 2.06 6.93
N GLY A 125 1.88 2.48 7.27
CA GLY A 125 1.58 3.87 7.53
C GLY A 125 0.23 4.08 8.19
N THR A 126 -0.24 5.31 8.07
CA THR A 126 -1.52 5.77 8.62
C THR A 126 -2.33 6.45 7.54
N THR A 127 -3.65 6.39 7.67
CA THR A 127 -4.59 7.21 6.91
C THR A 127 -5.13 8.30 7.81
N GLY A 128 -5.02 9.54 7.37
CA GLY A 128 -5.42 10.70 8.16
C GLY A 128 -5.91 11.84 7.27
N VAL A 129 -5.84 13.03 7.81
CA VAL A 129 -6.31 14.23 7.16
C VAL A 129 -5.14 15.02 6.59
N VAL A 130 -5.26 15.51 5.39
CA VAL A 130 -4.34 16.47 4.77
C VAL A 130 -5.03 17.83 4.69
N VAL A 131 -4.32 18.90 5.06
CA VAL A 131 -4.82 20.27 5.00
C VAL A 131 -3.73 21.21 4.51
N ASN A 132 -4.12 22.17 3.67
CA ASN A 132 -3.28 23.32 3.35
C ASN A 132 -3.55 24.42 4.38
N THR A 133 -2.59 24.68 5.26
CA THR A 133 -2.69 25.63 6.38
C THR A 133 -2.79 27.08 5.95
N LYS A 134 -2.57 27.39 4.68
CA LYS A 134 -2.83 28.71 4.11
C LYS A 134 -4.32 29.05 4.04
N TYR A 135 -5.16 28.02 3.90
CA TYR A 135 -6.62 28.17 3.72
C TYR A 135 -7.43 27.73 4.94
N TYR A 136 -6.81 27.03 5.89
CA TYR A 136 -7.46 26.56 7.09
C TYR A 136 -6.50 26.56 8.26
N SER A 137 -6.89 27.21 9.37
CA SER A 137 -6.09 27.34 10.59
C SER A 137 -6.74 26.68 11.82
N GLY A 138 -7.84 25.95 11.63
CA GLY A 138 -8.53 25.24 12.72
C GLY A 138 -7.86 23.92 13.09
N ASP A 139 -8.56 23.11 13.90
CA ASP A 139 -8.10 21.78 14.32
C ASP A 139 -8.06 20.82 13.10
N ILE A 140 -6.87 20.31 12.78
CA ILE A 140 -6.68 19.34 11.70
C ILE A 140 -6.68 17.89 12.20
N ASN A 141 -6.68 17.66 13.52
CA ASN A 141 -6.67 16.32 14.11
C ASN A 141 -8.10 15.79 14.31
N THR A 142 -8.92 15.85 13.27
CA THR A 142 -10.30 15.40 13.31
C THR A 142 -10.79 14.95 11.92
N SER A 143 -11.56 13.88 11.88
CA SER A 143 -12.24 13.42 10.67
C SER A 143 -13.36 14.38 10.21
N ALA A 144 -13.75 15.36 11.04
CA ALA A 144 -14.70 16.40 10.64
C ALA A 144 -14.26 17.18 9.40
N ILE A 145 -12.94 17.29 9.14
CA ILE A 145 -12.39 17.96 7.94
C ILE A 145 -13.04 17.44 6.64
N PHE A 146 -13.37 16.16 6.56
CA PHE A 146 -14.01 15.60 5.37
C PHE A 146 -15.44 15.10 5.62
N LEU A 147 -15.83 14.82 6.89
CA LEU A 147 -17.15 14.28 7.22
C LEU A 147 -18.20 15.38 7.56
N ASP A 148 -17.75 16.48 8.12
CA ASP A 148 -18.55 17.69 8.40
C ASP A 148 -17.69 18.93 8.11
N PRO A 149 -17.37 19.16 6.84
CA PRO A 149 -16.30 20.08 6.47
C PRO A 149 -16.64 21.54 6.80
N PRO A 150 -15.65 22.29 7.38
CA PRO A 150 -15.71 23.71 7.52
C PRO A 150 -16.07 24.41 6.20
N GLU A 151 -16.82 25.49 6.26
CA GLU A 151 -17.35 26.17 5.07
C GLU A 151 -16.25 26.58 4.09
N GLU A 152 -15.12 27.08 4.62
CA GLU A 152 -13.96 27.49 3.83
C GLU A 152 -13.30 26.38 3.03
N LEU A 153 -13.46 25.11 3.44
CA LEU A 153 -12.87 23.95 2.75
C LEU A 153 -13.81 23.32 1.71
N ARG A 154 -15.11 23.66 1.74
CA ARG A 154 -16.10 23.03 0.85
C ARG A 154 -15.77 23.26 -0.61
N GLY A 155 -15.92 22.19 -1.42
CA GLY A 155 -15.57 22.19 -2.84
C GLY A 155 -14.06 22.13 -3.14
N LYS A 156 -13.23 21.96 -2.09
CA LYS A 156 -11.77 21.85 -2.20
C LYS A 156 -11.19 20.59 -1.52
N ILE A 157 -12.04 19.62 -1.22
CA ILE A 157 -11.71 18.40 -0.52
C ILE A 157 -11.61 17.26 -1.51
N ASN A 158 -10.57 16.42 -1.38
CA ASN A 158 -10.49 15.13 -2.05
C ASN A 158 -10.42 14.00 -1.03
N VAL A 159 -11.16 12.93 -1.28
CA VAL A 159 -11.13 11.72 -0.46
C VAL A 159 -10.50 10.59 -1.26
N VAL A 160 -9.61 9.82 -0.67
CA VAL A 160 -9.03 8.65 -1.34
C VAL A 160 -10.09 7.59 -1.62
N PRO A 161 -10.05 6.89 -2.77
CA PRO A 161 -11.06 5.90 -3.15
C PRO A 161 -10.82 4.53 -2.48
N GLU A 162 -10.39 4.53 -1.21
CA GLU A 162 -10.15 3.32 -0.43
C GLU A 162 -11.25 3.13 0.62
N MET A 163 -12.16 2.19 0.34
CA MET A 163 -13.34 1.93 1.18
C MET A 163 -12.95 1.61 2.63
N GLY A 164 -11.93 0.76 2.82
CA GLY A 164 -11.51 0.31 4.14
C GLY A 164 -11.14 1.48 5.05
N ASP A 165 -10.37 2.41 4.55
CA ASP A 165 -9.91 3.58 5.30
C ASP A 165 -11.04 4.56 5.61
N VAL A 166 -11.80 4.94 4.57
CA VAL A 166 -12.87 5.96 4.70
C VAL A 166 -14.00 5.48 5.60
N MET A 167 -14.41 4.21 5.47
CA MET A 167 -15.45 3.62 6.34
C MET A 167 -15.00 3.58 7.79
N VAL A 168 -13.75 3.14 8.05
CA VAL A 168 -13.22 3.06 9.41
C VAL A 168 -13.13 4.44 10.06
N MET A 169 -12.62 5.46 9.35
CA MET A 169 -12.57 6.83 9.87
C MET A 169 -13.97 7.36 10.18
N ALA A 170 -14.96 7.11 9.32
CA ALA A 170 -16.33 7.52 9.54
C ALA A 170 -17.01 6.76 10.72
N ILE A 171 -16.71 5.48 10.88
CA ILE A 171 -17.19 4.67 12.02
C ILE A 171 -16.62 5.21 13.33
N MET A 172 -15.31 5.44 13.39
CA MET A 172 -14.65 5.97 14.58
C MET A 172 -15.11 7.39 14.91
N TYR A 173 -15.38 8.22 13.91
CA TYR A 173 -15.97 9.55 14.08
C TYR A 173 -17.33 9.50 14.80
N HIS A 174 -18.11 8.44 14.61
CA HIS A 174 -19.37 8.20 15.30
C HIS A 174 -19.23 7.35 16.58
N GLY A 175 -18.00 7.13 17.07
CA GLY A 175 -17.72 6.38 18.29
C GLY A 175 -17.87 4.86 18.16
N GLY A 176 -17.91 4.35 16.93
CA GLY A 176 -17.91 2.92 16.66
C GLY A 176 -16.49 2.33 16.61
N GLU A 177 -16.41 1.01 16.70
CA GLU A 177 -15.15 0.26 16.52
C GLU A 177 -15.06 -0.27 15.07
N PRO A 178 -13.84 -0.41 14.52
CA PRO A 178 -13.64 -1.07 13.23
C PRO A 178 -14.35 -2.45 13.17
N CYS A 179 -14.85 -2.80 12.01
CA CYS A 179 -15.65 -4.00 11.79
C CYS A 179 -16.98 -4.06 12.57
N THR A 180 -17.52 -2.92 13.02
CA THR A 180 -18.85 -2.90 13.63
C THR A 180 -19.93 -3.29 12.62
N ASP A 181 -20.93 -4.07 13.06
CA ASP A 181 -22.17 -4.38 12.35
C ASP A 181 -23.38 -3.65 12.98
N ASP A 182 -23.14 -2.73 13.93
CA ASP A 182 -24.17 -1.93 14.57
C ASP A 182 -24.87 -1.05 13.53
N LYS A 183 -26.15 -1.36 13.31
CA LYS A 183 -26.97 -0.71 12.28
C LYS A 183 -27.21 0.76 12.55
N GLU A 184 -27.25 1.18 13.81
CA GLU A 184 -27.44 2.60 14.17
C GLU A 184 -26.16 3.41 13.88
N VAL A 185 -24.98 2.83 14.17
CA VAL A 185 -23.70 3.43 13.78
C VAL A 185 -23.58 3.50 12.26
N LEU A 186 -23.82 2.39 11.57
CA LEU A 186 -23.71 2.33 10.10
C LEU A 186 -24.71 3.23 9.37
N LYS A 187 -25.89 3.44 9.94
CA LYS A 187 -26.86 4.40 9.41
C LYS A 187 -26.31 5.83 9.51
N LYS A 188 -25.76 6.22 10.67
CA LYS A 188 -25.13 7.54 10.84
C LYS A 188 -23.93 7.73 9.91
N VAL A 189 -23.10 6.72 9.77
CA VAL A 189 -21.98 6.71 8.83
C VAL A 189 -22.44 6.96 7.40
N HIS A 190 -23.45 6.23 6.94
CA HIS A 190 -24.02 6.40 5.59
C HIS A 190 -24.57 7.81 5.38
N GLU A 191 -25.41 8.30 6.30
CA GLU A 191 -25.99 9.65 6.24
C GLU A 191 -24.90 10.73 6.21
N THR A 192 -23.87 10.60 7.05
CA THR A 192 -22.75 11.54 7.12
C THR A 192 -21.94 11.54 5.82
N LEU A 193 -21.57 10.36 5.30
CA LEU A 193 -20.79 10.26 4.06
C LEU A 193 -21.56 10.82 2.84
N VAL A 194 -22.84 10.53 2.72
CA VAL A 194 -23.70 11.06 1.64
C VAL A 194 -23.80 12.58 1.71
N ASN A 195 -23.99 13.13 2.91
CA ASN A 195 -24.04 14.59 3.11
C ASN A 195 -22.67 15.23 2.83
N ALA A 196 -21.58 14.65 3.35
CA ALA A 196 -20.23 15.16 3.19
C ALA A 196 -19.80 15.19 1.71
N LYS A 197 -20.14 14.15 0.94
CA LYS A 197 -19.81 14.04 -0.49
C LYS A 197 -20.23 15.27 -1.30
N GLN A 198 -21.34 15.93 -0.94
CA GLN A 198 -21.80 17.14 -1.64
C GLN A 198 -20.82 18.31 -1.52
N HIS A 199 -19.87 18.24 -0.58
CA HIS A 199 -18.85 19.24 -0.31
C HIS A 199 -17.47 18.83 -0.80
N TRP A 200 -17.31 17.62 -1.33
CA TRP A 200 -16.04 17.17 -1.89
C TRP A 200 -15.92 17.61 -3.35
N LEU A 201 -14.68 17.90 -3.77
CA LEU A 201 -14.35 18.12 -5.17
C LEU A 201 -14.25 16.79 -5.93
N GLY A 202 -13.79 15.73 -5.26
CA GLY A 202 -13.65 14.41 -5.86
C GLY A 202 -13.29 13.31 -4.89
N MET A 203 -13.27 12.10 -5.44
CA MET A 203 -12.76 10.87 -4.81
C MET A 203 -11.73 10.26 -5.76
N ASP A 204 -10.49 10.78 -5.72
CA ASP A 204 -9.46 10.41 -6.67
C ASP A 204 -8.22 9.86 -5.97
N TYR A 205 -7.57 8.88 -6.62
CA TYR A 205 -6.20 8.47 -6.33
C TYR A 205 -5.20 9.41 -7.03
N GLY A 206 -3.98 9.51 -6.49
CA GLY A 206 -2.90 10.23 -7.21
C GLY A 206 -3.05 11.75 -7.24
N ASN A 207 -3.54 12.37 -6.18
CA ASN A 207 -3.86 13.79 -6.08
C ASN A 207 -2.69 14.70 -5.62
N LEU A 208 -1.46 14.19 -5.55
CA LEU A 208 -0.28 14.90 -5.05
C LEU A 208 -0.05 16.25 -5.75
N GLU A 209 -0.12 16.26 -7.08
CA GLU A 209 0.07 17.50 -7.85
C GLU A 209 -1.05 18.52 -7.63
N LYS A 210 -2.29 18.07 -7.42
CA LYS A 210 -3.43 18.96 -7.17
C LYS A 210 -3.26 19.69 -5.83
N PHE A 211 -2.73 19.02 -4.80
CA PHE A 211 -2.38 19.66 -3.53
C PHE A 211 -1.19 20.60 -3.67
N ALA A 212 -0.15 20.19 -4.38
CA ALA A 212 1.03 21.02 -4.60
C ALA A 212 0.69 22.33 -5.34
N LYS A 213 -0.25 22.28 -6.28
CA LYS A 213 -0.74 23.44 -7.07
C LYS A 213 -1.87 24.22 -6.39
N GLU A 214 -2.28 23.83 -5.19
CA GLU A 214 -3.37 24.44 -4.41
C GLU A 214 -4.77 24.32 -5.07
N ASP A 215 -4.96 23.36 -5.97
CA ASP A 215 -6.29 23.03 -6.50
C ASP A 215 -7.17 22.34 -5.46
N LEU A 216 -6.54 21.59 -4.54
CA LEU A 216 -7.11 20.97 -3.36
C LEU A 216 -6.54 21.62 -2.09
N TRP A 217 -7.39 21.76 -1.07
CA TRP A 217 -7.03 22.40 0.20
C TRP A 217 -7.11 21.46 1.39
N ALA A 218 -7.92 20.41 1.29
CA ALA A 218 -8.04 19.42 2.35
C ALA A 218 -8.47 18.06 1.80
N GLY A 219 -8.41 17.03 2.64
CA GLY A 219 -8.91 15.71 2.29
C GLY A 219 -8.45 14.60 3.21
N VAL A 220 -8.77 13.37 2.80
CA VAL A 220 -8.23 12.14 3.38
C VAL A 220 -7.05 11.69 2.54
N ASN A 221 -5.95 11.37 3.19
CA ASN A 221 -4.78 10.85 2.48
C ASN A 221 -3.88 10.01 3.41
N TRP A 222 -2.94 9.30 2.80
CA TRP A 222 -1.93 8.55 3.50
C TRP A 222 -0.75 9.43 3.91
N ASN A 223 -0.16 9.13 5.05
CA ASN A 223 0.91 9.92 5.66
C ASN A 223 2.11 10.16 4.75
N GLY A 224 2.64 9.14 4.06
CA GLY A 224 3.78 9.31 3.15
C GLY A 224 3.44 10.12 1.90
N SER A 225 2.23 9.96 1.35
CA SER A 225 1.75 10.83 0.25
C SER A 225 1.69 12.29 0.70
N THR A 226 1.16 12.55 1.91
CA THR A 226 1.09 13.91 2.46
C THR A 226 2.50 14.48 2.73
N PHE A 227 3.43 13.65 3.21
CA PHE A 227 4.83 14.07 3.32
C PHE A 227 5.40 14.52 1.97
N ARG A 228 5.16 13.76 0.90
CA ARG A 228 5.60 14.14 -0.45
C ARG A 228 4.92 15.43 -0.96
N MET A 229 3.67 15.66 -0.59
CA MET A 229 2.98 16.94 -0.86
C MET A 229 3.65 18.09 -0.13
N ARG A 230 3.97 17.93 1.17
CA ARG A 230 4.64 18.96 1.98
C ARG A 230 6.04 19.28 1.46
N LEU A 231 6.78 18.31 0.92
CA LEU A 231 8.06 18.57 0.26
C LEU A 231 7.94 19.49 -0.97
N GLN A 232 6.76 19.57 -1.58
CA GLN A 232 6.48 20.45 -2.71
C GLN A 232 5.78 21.76 -2.31
N ASN A 233 5.04 21.75 -1.20
CA ASN A 233 4.32 22.91 -0.68
C ASN A 233 4.31 22.84 0.86
N GLU A 234 5.15 23.64 1.49
CA GLU A 234 5.35 23.66 2.95
C GLU A 234 4.08 23.99 3.76
N ALA A 235 3.07 24.57 3.13
CA ALA A 235 1.78 24.82 3.77
C ALA A 235 0.92 23.56 3.97
N ILE A 236 1.31 22.43 3.39
CA ILE A 236 0.61 21.17 3.60
C ILE A 236 0.96 20.58 4.97
N ALA A 237 -0.07 20.20 5.73
CA ALA A 237 0.05 19.53 7.01
C ALA A 237 -0.76 18.24 7.05
N TYR A 238 -0.31 17.29 7.87
CA TYR A 238 -0.99 16.02 8.12
C TYR A 238 -1.58 16.02 9.53
N GLY A 239 -2.85 15.66 9.64
CA GLY A 239 -3.57 15.52 10.89
C GLY A 239 -3.89 14.05 11.19
N TYR A 240 -3.73 13.68 12.47
CA TYR A 240 -4.11 12.38 13.01
C TYR A 240 -5.47 12.54 13.74
N PRO A 241 -6.59 12.06 13.19
CA PRO A 241 -7.89 12.24 13.83
C PRO A 241 -7.91 11.65 15.25
N LYS A 242 -8.29 12.48 16.22
CA LYS A 242 -8.40 12.10 17.64
C LYS A 242 -9.52 11.11 17.90
N GLU A 243 -10.51 11.05 17.02
CA GLU A 243 -11.58 10.06 17.06
C GLU A 243 -11.05 8.66 16.73
N GLY A 244 -9.93 8.57 16.05
CA GLY A 244 -9.24 7.38 15.59
C GLY A 244 -8.90 7.43 14.11
N TYR A 245 -7.89 6.67 13.72
CA TYR A 245 -7.41 6.59 12.34
C TYR A 245 -6.86 5.18 12.03
N PRO A 246 -6.95 4.74 10.76
CA PRO A 246 -6.40 3.46 10.34
C PRO A 246 -4.86 3.45 10.37
N LEU A 247 -4.31 2.37 10.92
CA LEU A 247 -2.95 1.89 10.64
C LEU A 247 -3.07 0.79 9.59
N TRP A 248 -2.16 0.77 8.63
CA TRP A 248 -2.17 -0.23 7.57
C TRP A 248 -0.75 -0.72 7.27
N MET A 249 -0.67 -1.91 6.67
CA MET A 249 0.54 -2.48 6.12
C MET A 249 0.24 -3.13 4.78
N ASP A 250 0.99 -2.74 3.76
CA ASP A 250 1.03 -3.42 2.48
C ASP A 250 2.15 -4.46 2.47
N SER A 251 1.90 -5.57 1.82
CA SER A 251 2.82 -6.69 1.83
C SER A 251 2.99 -7.31 0.45
N VAL A 252 4.22 -7.65 0.10
CA VAL A 252 4.55 -8.35 -1.15
C VAL A 252 4.11 -9.81 -1.03
N ALA A 253 3.19 -10.23 -1.88
CA ALA A 253 2.67 -11.57 -1.98
C ALA A 253 2.87 -12.14 -3.39
N VAL A 254 3.18 -13.43 -3.50
CA VAL A 254 3.31 -14.12 -4.80
C VAL A 254 1.98 -14.75 -5.16
N LEU A 255 1.53 -14.54 -6.39
CA LEU A 255 0.30 -15.13 -6.90
C LEU A 255 0.47 -16.64 -7.13
N LYS A 256 -0.59 -17.42 -6.90
CA LYS A 256 -0.55 -18.88 -7.00
C LYS A 256 -0.28 -19.38 -8.43
N ASP A 257 -0.74 -18.63 -9.40
CA ASP A 257 -0.58 -18.91 -10.84
C ASP A 257 0.59 -18.15 -11.48
N ALA A 258 1.50 -17.59 -10.64
CA ALA A 258 2.72 -16.92 -11.08
C ALA A 258 3.53 -17.82 -12.01
N LYS A 259 3.90 -17.32 -13.17
CA LYS A 259 4.73 -18.03 -14.14
C LYS A 259 6.21 -17.98 -13.77
N ASN A 260 6.61 -16.91 -13.09
CA ASN A 260 8.00 -16.63 -12.71
C ASN A 260 8.17 -16.75 -11.18
N MET A 261 7.82 -17.95 -10.65
CA MET A 261 7.77 -18.24 -9.21
C MET A 261 9.12 -18.03 -8.50
N ASP A 262 10.21 -18.48 -9.10
CA ASP A 262 11.54 -18.38 -8.50
C ASP A 262 12.02 -16.92 -8.49
N GLU A 263 11.72 -16.17 -9.55
CA GLU A 263 12.01 -14.74 -9.66
C GLU A 263 11.19 -13.93 -8.64
N ALA A 264 9.93 -14.31 -8.42
CA ALA A 264 9.06 -13.68 -7.42
C ALA A 264 9.55 -13.93 -5.99
N LYS A 265 10.01 -15.15 -5.66
CA LYS A 265 10.65 -15.47 -4.38
C LYS A 265 11.97 -14.72 -4.20
N ALA A 266 12.77 -14.60 -5.25
CA ALA A 266 14.00 -13.81 -5.23
C ALA A 266 13.70 -12.34 -4.88
N PHE A 267 12.61 -11.77 -5.44
CA PHE A 267 12.18 -10.41 -5.13
C PHE A 267 11.69 -10.27 -3.68
N GLN A 268 10.91 -11.23 -3.15
CA GLN A 268 10.53 -11.24 -1.73
C GLN A 268 11.75 -11.24 -0.82
N ASN A 269 12.75 -12.07 -1.10
CA ASN A 269 13.99 -12.07 -0.32
C ASN A 269 14.78 -10.77 -0.47
N PHE A 270 14.84 -10.21 -1.67
CA PHE A 270 15.56 -8.99 -1.99
C PHE A 270 15.03 -7.76 -1.24
N VAL A 271 13.71 -7.59 -1.14
CA VAL A 271 13.10 -6.44 -0.47
C VAL A 271 13.25 -6.48 1.05
N MET A 272 13.60 -7.63 1.63
CA MET A 272 13.91 -7.76 3.05
C MET A 272 15.36 -7.40 3.41
N ALA A 273 16.22 -7.01 2.46
CA ALA A 273 17.52 -6.44 2.79
C ALA A 273 17.36 -4.98 3.26
N PRO A 274 18.03 -4.54 4.35
CA PRO A 274 17.84 -3.21 4.95
C PRO A 274 18.01 -2.05 3.96
N GLU A 275 19.05 -2.08 3.12
CA GLU A 275 19.28 -1.06 2.12
C GLU A 275 18.20 -1.03 1.02
N ASN A 276 17.60 -2.17 0.68
CA ASN A 276 16.54 -2.26 -0.32
C ASN A 276 15.20 -1.76 0.24
N ALA A 277 14.87 -2.13 1.49
CA ALA A 277 13.71 -1.59 2.20
C ALA A 277 13.80 -0.07 2.36
N ALA A 278 15.00 0.46 2.62
CA ALA A 278 15.22 1.91 2.69
C ALA A 278 14.94 2.62 1.36
N LEU A 279 15.29 2.02 0.21
CA LEU A 279 14.95 2.59 -1.11
C LEU A 279 13.44 2.70 -1.33
N ILE A 280 12.66 1.72 -0.83
CA ILE A 280 11.20 1.77 -0.89
C ILE A 280 10.69 2.96 -0.08
N SER A 281 11.15 3.08 1.18
CA SER A 281 10.78 4.17 2.09
C SER A 281 11.22 5.54 1.58
N GLU A 282 12.44 5.66 1.03
CA GLU A 282 12.95 6.92 0.46
C GLU A 282 12.01 7.49 -0.60
N PHE A 283 11.48 6.65 -1.47
CA PHE A 283 10.62 7.09 -2.57
C PHE A 283 9.21 7.46 -2.10
N ALA A 284 8.56 6.55 -1.40
CA ALA A 284 7.15 6.70 -1.06
C ALA A 284 6.91 7.42 0.27
N ARG A 285 7.97 7.60 1.07
CA ARG A 285 7.96 8.33 2.35
C ARG A 285 7.10 7.67 3.45
N TYR A 286 7.02 6.34 3.43
CA TYR A 286 6.40 5.54 4.49
C TYR A 286 7.45 4.76 5.27
N ALA A 287 7.09 4.32 6.47
CA ALA A 287 7.89 3.37 7.22
C ALA A 287 7.84 1.97 6.57
N ASN A 288 8.84 1.13 6.84
CA ASN A 288 8.88 -0.27 6.41
C ASN A 288 8.99 -1.21 7.61
N GLY A 289 8.98 -2.50 7.36
CA GLY A 289 9.03 -3.52 8.40
C GLY A 289 10.40 -4.19 8.58
N ILE A 290 11.48 -3.59 8.11
CA ILE A 290 12.81 -4.19 8.07
C ILE A 290 13.75 -3.44 9.01
N ALA A 291 14.23 -4.15 10.06
CA ALA A 291 15.16 -3.61 11.03
C ALA A 291 16.51 -3.29 10.37
N GLY A 292 17.13 -2.19 10.81
CA GLY A 292 18.40 -1.70 10.26
C GLY A 292 18.26 -0.84 9.00
N SER A 293 17.07 -0.76 8.40
CA SER A 293 16.81 0.08 7.24
C SER A 293 16.96 1.58 7.54
N GLU A 294 16.75 2.00 8.80
CA GLU A 294 16.86 3.38 9.27
C GLU A 294 18.25 3.98 9.01
N ALA A 295 19.29 3.12 8.97
CA ALA A 295 20.66 3.56 8.68
C ALA A 295 20.83 4.08 7.24
N PHE A 296 19.95 3.67 6.34
CA PHE A 296 19.98 4.01 4.91
C PHE A 296 18.87 4.99 4.50
N MET A 297 17.95 5.29 5.41
CA MET A 297 16.82 6.17 5.13
C MET A 297 17.20 7.65 5.24
N PRO A 298 16.54 8.54 4.48
CA PRO A 298 16.73 9.99 4.61
C PRO A 298 16.51 10.48 6.04
N GLU A 299 17.35 11.42 6.50
CA GLU A 299 17.29 11.94 7.87
C GLU A 299 15.97 12.66 8.18
N ASP A 300 15.37 13.33 7.18
CA ASP A 300 14.09 14.02 7.32
C ASP A 300 12.92 13.09 7.69
N MET A 301 13.02 11.80 7.36
CA MET A 301 12.01 10.81 7.73
C MET A 301 11.98 10.51 9.24
N LYS A 302 13.06 10.74 9.96
CA LYS A 302 13.14 10.46 11.40
C LYS A 302 12.34 11.46 12.25
N THR A 303 12.09 12.65 11.72
CA THR A 303 11.45 13.76 12.44
C THR A 303 10.21 14.31 11.75
N ALA A 304 9.87 13.80 10.56
CA ALA A 304 8.71 14.24 9.81
C ALA A 304 7.40 14.04 10.62
N PRO A 305 6.56 15.08 10.76
CA PRO A 305 5.32 14.99 11.53
C PRO A 305 4.32 13.97 10.94
N GLU A 306 4.45 13.64 9.68
CA GLU A 306 3.65 12.59 9.03
C GLU A 306 4.09 11.17 9.45
N ILE A 307 5.33 11.00 9.90
CA ILE A 307 5.90 9.70 10.28
C ILE A 307 5.92 9.53 11.80
N VAL A 308 6.23 10.59 12.52
CA VAL A 308 6.32 10.59 13.98
C VAL A 308 4.95 10.92 14.56
N ILE A 309 4.18 9.88 14.89
CA ILE A 309 2.85 10.04 15.50
C ILE A 309 2.98 10.75 16.87
N PRO A 310 2.23 11.83 17.12
CA PRO A 310 2.17 12.46 18.43
C PRO A 310 1.82 11.46 19.54
N GLU A 311 2.50 11.55 20.69
CA GLU A 311 2.36 10.55 21.76
C GLU A 311 0.92 10.38 22.23
N GLU A 312 0.20 11.50 22.39
CA GLU A 312 -1.20 11.53 22.82
C GLU A 312 -2.18 10.92 21.81
N LEU A 313 -1.78 10.78 20.53
CA LEU A 313 -2.61 10.21 19.46
C LEU A 313 -2.23 8.79 19.08
N LYS A 314 -1.15 8.22 19.64
CA LYS A 314 -0.73 6.85 19.33
C LYS A 314 -1.77 5.80 19.69
N SER A 315 -2.49 6.01 20.81
CA SER A 315 -3.44 5.03 21.33
C SER A 315 -4.74 4.91 20.53
N VAL A 316 -5.05 5.91 19.71
CA VAL A 316 -6.29 5.93 18.90
C VAL A 316 -6.09 5.41 17.48
N GLY A 317 -4.84 5.24 17.04
CA GLY A 317 -4.51 4.56 15.79
C GLY A 317 -4.74 3.05 15.91
N LYS A 318 -5.41 2.44 14.93
CA LYS A 318 -5.76 1.00 14.98
C LYS A 318 -5.43 0.28 13.70
N PHE A 319 -4.81 -0.90 13.83
CA PHE A 319 -4.84 -1.92 12.77
C PHE A 319 -6.20 -2.60 12.80
N ASN A 320 -6.91 -2.55 11.68
CA ASN A 320 -8.19 -3.21 11.56
C ASN A 320 -7.96 -4.65 11.12
N GLY A 321 -8.72 -5.59 11.69
CA GLY A 321 -8.79 -6.95 11.17
C GLY A 321 -9.58 -7.01 9.86
N THR A 322 -9.57 -8.17 9.21
CA THR A 322 -10.52 -8.47 8.14
C THR A 322 -11.90 -8.65 8.75
N CYS A 323 -12.86 -7.84 8.32
CA CYS A 323 -14.22 -7.94 8.85
C CYS A 323 -14.92 -9.22 8.37
N ALA A 324 -15.90 -9.69 9.15
CA ALA A 324 -16.77 -10.79 8.74
C ALA A 324 -17.44 -10.49 7.39
N PRO A 325 -17.68 -11.50 6.52
CA PRO A 325 -18.24 -11.29 5.18
C PRO A 325 -19.55 -10.50 5.19
N GLU A 326 -20.39 -10.71 6.19
CA GLU A 326 -21.68 -10.01 6.36
C GLU A 326 -21.48 -8.52 6.62
N THR A 327 -20.50 -8.18 7.49
CA THR A 327 -20.12 -6.79 7.79
C THR A 327 -19.51 -6.14 6.57
N GLN A 328 -18.61 -6.84 5.88
CA GLN A 328 -18.00 -6.36 4.63
C GLN A 328 -19.07 -6.04 3.57
N ALA A 329 -20.10 -6.88 3.46
CA ALA A 329 -21.21 -6.64 2.55
C ALA A 329 -22.02 -5.38 2.91
N LEU A 330 -22.17 -5.05 4.20
CA LEU A 330 -22.79 -3.81 4.64
C LEU A 330 -21.95 -2.58 4.24
N TYR A 331 -20.65 -2.63 4.45
CA TYR A 331 -19.72 -1.54 4.06
C TYR A 331 -19.71 -1.34 2.55
N THR A 332 -19.63 -2.42 1.77
CA THR A 332 -19.68 -2.38 0.31
C THR A 332 -20.99 -1.73 -0.19
N ARG A 333 -22.12 -1.97 0.48
CA ARG A 333 -23.39 -1.33 0.10
C ARG A 333 -23.36 0.18 0.32
N ILE A 334 -22.87 0.63 1.50
CA ILE A 334 -22.74 2.06 1.81
C ILE A 334 -21.77 2.71 0.80
N TRP A 335 -20.62 2.07 0.54
CA TRP A 335 -19.62 2.55 -0.40
C TRP A 335 -20.14 2.65 -1.84
N THR A 336 -20.90 1.65 -2.29
CA THR A 336 -21.53 1.66 -3.62
C THR A 336 -22.55 2.80 -3.76
N ASP A 337 -23.32 3.10 -2.70
CA ASP A 337 -24.23 4.25 -2.69
C ASP A 337 -23.47 5.57 -2.74
N LEU A 338 -22.32 5.65 -2.07
CA LEU A 338 -21.44 6.83 -2.10
C LEU A 338 -20.84 7.06 -3.49
N GLN A 339 -20.60 6.04 -4.29
CA GLN A 339 -20.01 6.16 -5.63
C GLN A 339 -21.00 6.61 -6.71
N LYS A 340 -22.32 6.56 -6.46
CA LYS A 340 -23.37 7.08 -7.36
C LYS A 340 -23.40 8.61 -7.36
#